data_2e43c9779c859560ebf555c19995865a
#
_entry.id   2e43c9779c859560ebf555c19995865a
#
_cell.length_a   1.000
_cell.length_b   1.000
_cell.length_c   1.000
_cell.angle_alpha   90.00
_cell.angle_beta   90.00
_cell.angle_gamma   90.00
#
_symmetry.space_group_name_H-M   'P 1'
#
loop_
_entity.id
_entity.type
_entity.pdbx_description
1 polymer ?
#
loop_
_entity_poly.entity_id
_entity_poly.type
_entity_poly.pdbx_seq_one_letter_code
_entity_poly.pdbx_strand_id
1 'polypeptide(L)'
;MSSLEPMAVLPSGTADAMLDALPHPVIMVAADGRVANANAAAESFFEASLPMLRRFSLGDLVPFGSPLLALIDQARARGAAINEYKVDLSTPRNPGERLVDLHVAPLPERPDNVVVMLQERSIADKMDRQLTHRGAARSVSALAAMLAHEKIGRAHV
;
A
#
# COMPACT_ATOMS: atom_id res chain seq x y z
N MET A 1 23.97 -34.54 12.08
CA MET A 1 23.35 -33.55 12.95
C MET A 1 23.62 -32.13 12.45
N SER A 2 24.84 -31.74 12.41
CA SER A 2 25.23 -30.42 11.89
C SER A 2 25.00 -30.22 10.39
N SER A 3 24.74 -31.27 9.64
CA SER A 3 24.55 -31.19 8.18
C SER A 3 23.34 -30.37 7.75
N LEU A 4 22.36 -30.18 8.62
CA LEU A 4 21.19 -29.37 8.33
C LEU A 4 21.40 -27.87 8.61
N GLU A 5 22.32 -27.53 9.49
CA GLU A 5 22.56 -26.16 9.92
C GLU A 5 23.05 -25.24 8.80
N PRO A 6 24.05 -25.66 7.99
CA PRO A 6 24.52 -24.79 6.90
C PRO A 6 23.46 -24.49 5.86
N MET A 7 22.48 -25.38 5.70
CA MET A 7 21.38 -25.21 4.74
C MET A 7 20.29 -24.29 5.29
N ALA A 8 20.16 -24.20 6.61
CA ALA A 8 19.15 -23.36 7.27
C ALA A 8 19.63 -21.93 7.50
N VAL A 9 20.94 -21.69 7.46
CA VAL A 9 21.52 -20.38 7.75
C VAL A 9 21.81 -19.63 6.44
N LEU A 10 21.13 -18.51 6.27
CA LEU A 10 21.37 -17.60 5.16
C LEU A 10 22.35 -16.50 5.57
N PRO A 11 23.11 -15.94 4.60
CA PRO A 11 24.01 -14.83 4.88
C PRO A 11 23.30 -13.67 5.60
N SER A 12 24.03 -12.95 6.42
CA SER A 12 23.55 -11.72 7.04
C SER A 12 23.15 -10.73 5.94
N GLY A 13 21.99 -10.06 6.13
CA GLY A 13 21.48 -9.11 5.15
C GLY A 13 20.61 -9.72 4.05
N THR A 14 20.39 -11.03 4.06
CA THR A 14 19.50 -11.66 3.06
C THR A 14 18.08 -11.12 3.15
N ALA A 15 17.57 -10.91 4.35
CA ALA A 15 16.23 -10.34 4.54
C ALA A 15 16.13 -8.93 3.97
N ASP A 16 17.16 -8.11 4.18
CA ASP A 16 17.20 -6.76 3.61
C ASP A 16 17.29 -6.82 2.08
N ALA A 17 18.07 -7.73 1.54
CA ALA A 17 18.15 -7.92 0.10
C ALA A 17 16.81 -8.37 -0.50
N MET A 18 16.09 -9.23 0.19
CA MET A 18 14.74 -9.63 -0.22
C MET A 18 13.77 -8.45 -0.23
N LEU A 19 13.81 -7.63 0.80
CA LEU A 19 12.97 -6.43 0.87
C LEU A 19 13.31 -5.46 -0.26
N ASP A 20 14.59 -5.28 -0.56
CA ASP A 20 15.04 -4.40 -1.65
C ASP A 20 14.68 -4.93 -3.03
N ALA A 21 14.45 -6.23 -3.17
CA ALA A 21 13.99 -6.83 -4.41
C ALA A 21 12.49 -6.61 -4.66
N LEU A 22 11.73 -6.22 -3.65
CA LEU A 22 10.30 -5.99 -3.81
C LEU A 22 10.04 -4.67 -4.54
N PRO A 23 9.11 -4.65 -5.50
CA PRO A 23 8.82 -3.45 -6.28
C PRO A 23 7.99 -2.42 -5.52
N HIS A 24 7.39 -2.82 -4.41
CA HIS A 24 6.53 -1.92 -3.62
C HIS A 24 7.30 -1.36 -2.43
N PRO A 25 7.07 -0.08 -2.09
CA PRO A 25 7.62 0.50 -0.88
C PRO A 25 7.18 -0.27 0.37
N VAL A 26 8.14 -0.64 1.19
CA VAL A 26 7.89 -1.30 2.48
C VAL A 26 8.69 -0.55 3.53
N ILE A 27 8.01 -0.12 4.59
CA ILE A 27 8.64 0.50 5.74
C ILE A 27 8.24 -0.24 7.01
N MET A 28 9.11 -0.20 8.01
CA MET A 28 8.79 -0.65 9.35
C MET A 28 8.75 0.56 10.27
N VAL A 29 7.66 0.68 10.99
CA VAL A 29 7.43 1.78 11.94
C VAL A 29 7.54 1.23 13.35
N ALA A 30 8.43 1.82 14.14
CA ALA A 30 8.65 1.41 15.52
C ALA A 30 7.52 1.92 16.43
N ALA A 31 7.51 1.43 17.66
CA ALA A 31 6.50 1.79 18.65
C ALA A 31 6.38 3.30 18.88
N ASP A 32 7.49 4.02 18.77
CA ASP A 32 7.54 5.48 18.92
C ASP A 32 7.09 6.26 17.66
N GLY A 33 6.70 5.56 16.61
CA GLY A 33 6.27 6.18 15.36
C GLY A 33 7.38 6.51 14.37
N ARG A 34 8.63 6.22 14.72
CA ARG A 34 9.77 6.46 13.82
C ARG A 34 9.91 5.35 12.80
N VAL A 35 10.44 5.71 11.64
CA VAL A 35 10.82 4.72 10.63
C VAL A 35 12.04 3.96 11.12
N ALA A 36 11.88 2.66 11.32
CA ALA A 36 12.96 1.79 11.78
C ALA A 36 13.70 1.11 10.63
N ASN A 37 12.99 0.81 9.55
CA ASN A 37 13.58 0.20 8.36
C ASN A 37 12.75 0.57 7.13
N ALA A 38 13.37 0.46 5.96
CA ALA A 38 12.73 0.74 4.68
C ALA A 38 13.48 0.02 3.57
N ASN A 39 12.77 -0.44 2.55
CA ASN A 39 13.40 -1.03 1.38
C ASN A 39 13.75 0.03 0.33
N ALA A 40 14.43 -0.40 -0.73
CA ALA A 40 14.87 0.49 -1.80
C ALA A 40 13.69 1.21 -2.47
N ALA A 41 12.57 0.53 -2.67
CA ALA A 41 11.38 1.14 -3.26
C ALA A 41 10.81 2.25 -2.35
N ALA A 42 10.88 2.07 -1.03
CA ALA A 42 10.45 3.11 -0.08
C ALA A 42 11.38 4.32 -0.11
N GLU A 43 12.68 4.11 -0.22
CA GLU A 43 13.64 5.20 -0.39
C GLU A 43 13.31 6.03 -1.63
N SER A 44 12.99 5.38 -2.73
CA SER A 44 12.59 6.06 -3.96
C SER A 44 11.25 6.80 -3.80
N PHE A 45 10.30 6.17 -3.14
CA PHE A 45 8.98 6.76 -2.93
C PHE A 45 9.05 8.04 -2.09
N PHE A 46 9.80 8.00 -1.00
CA PHE A 46 9.95 9.15 -0.10
C PHE A 46 11.08 10.08 -0.50
N GLU A 47 11.85 9.72 -1.54
CA GLU A 47 13.00 10.50 -2.02
C GLU A 47 14.01 10.79 -0.91
N ALA A 48 14.26 9.78 -0.09
CA ALA A 48 15.18 9.88 1.04
C ALA A 48 15.86 8.54 1.30
N SER A 49 17.13 8.58 1.65
CA SER A 49 17.86 7.38 2.04
C SER A 49 17.36 6.83 3.38
N LEU A 50 17.62 5.55 3.65
CA LEU A 50 17.24 4.94 4.93
C LEU A 50 17.82 5.69 6.14
N PRO A 51 19.09 6.12 6.16
CA PRO A 51 19.58 6.94 7.27
C PRO A 51 18.80 8.23 7.48
N MET A 52 18.34 8.86 6.40
CA MET A 52 17.48 10.05 6.51
C MET A 52 16.10 9.70 7.03
N LEU A 53 15.49 8.63 6.48
CA LEU A 53 14.16 8.19 6.91
C LEU A 53 14.11 7.88 8.40
N ARG A 54 15.18 7.29 8.94
CA ARG A 54 15.27 6.97 10.37
C ARG A 54 15.25 8.19 11.29
N ARG A 55 15.49 9.36 10.76
CA ARG A 55 15.45 10.61 11.52
C ARG A 55 14.04 11.18 11.66
N PHE A 56 13.12 10.67 10.86
CA PHE A 56 11.74 11.17 10.82
C PHE A 56 10.79 10.22 11.53
N SER A 57 9.76 10.79 12.13
CA SER A 57 8.56 10.03 12.45
C SER A 57 7.73 9.89 11.18
N LEU A 58 6.89 8.89 11.15
CA LEU A 58 6.02 8.70 9.99
C LEU A 58 5.10 9.91 9.77
N GLY A 59 4.69 10.56 10.85
CA GLY A 59 3.86 11.77 10.77
C GLY A 59 4.52 12.91 10.02
N ASP A 60 5.86 12.94 9.97
CA ASP A 60 6.60 13.94 9.19
C ASP A 60 6.64 13.62 7.70
N LEU A 61 6.40 12.36 7.33
CA LEU A 61 6.54 11.87 5.96
C LEU A 61 5.21 11.81 5.22
N VAL A 62 4.09 11.84 5.92
CA VAL A 62 2.76 11.72 5.32
C VAL A 62 1.99 13.03 5.47
N PRO A 63 0.96 13.27 4.65
CA PRO A 63 0.17 14.48 4.76
C PRO A 63 -0.53 14.60 6.12
N PHE A 64 -0.69 15.81 6.58
CA PHE A 64 -1.49 16.08 7.77
C PHE A 64 -2.92 15.54 7.56
N GLY A 65 -3.40 14.83 8.55
CA GLY A 65 -4.73 14.21 8.46
C GLY A 65 -4.77 12.90 7.68
N SER A 66 -3.61 12.36 7.27
CA SER A 66 -3.56 11.07 6.61
C SER A 66 -4.12 9.97 7.53
N PRO A 67 -4.91 9.04 7.01
CA PRO A 67 -5.44 7.92 7.81
C PRO A 67 -4.36 6.91 8.21
N LEU A 68 -3.14 7.00 7.65
CA LEU A 68 -2.10 6.00 7.86
C LEU A 68 -1.72 5.84 9.33
N LEU A 69 -1.60 6.95 10.07
CA LEU A 69 -1.25 6.88 11.50
C LEU A 69 -2.32 6.16 12.32
N ALA A 70 -3.58 6.44 12.02
CA ALA A 70 -4.71 5.79 12.68
C ALA A 70 -4.76 4.30 12.33
N LEU A 71 -4.45 3.93 11.09
CA LEU A 71 -4.40 2.54 10.64
C LEU A 71 -3.30 1.76 11.36
N ILE A 72 -2.15 2.39 11.59
CA ILE A 72 -1.06 1.77 12.34
C ILE A 72 -1.50 1.48 13.78
N ASP A 73 -2.11 2.44 14.43
CA ASP A 73 -2.63 2.27 15.78
C ASP A 73 -3.69 1.17 15.85
N GLN A 74 -4.56 1.11 14.87
CA GLN A 74 -5.58 0.07 14.78
C GLN A 74 -4.96 -1.32 14.57
N ALA A 75 -3.96 -1.43 13.70
CA ALA A 75 -3.26 -2.69 13.45
C ALA A 75 -2.59 -3.20 14.73
N ARG A 76 -1.94 -2.31 15.48
CA ARG A 76 -1.35 -2.66 16.78
C ARG A 76 -2.41 -3.14 17.77
N ALA A 77 -3.50 -2.40 17.89
CA ALA A 77 -4.55 -2.72 18.85
C ALA A 77 -5.25 -4.04 18.53
N ARG A 78 -5.48 -4.30 17.26
CA ARG A 78 -6.15 -5.54 16.81
C ARG A 78 -5.22 -6.73 16.69
N GLY A 79 -3.92 -6.50 16.58
CA GLY A 79 -2.95 -7.57 16.31
C GLY A 79 -3.18 -8.25 14.96
N ALA A 80 -3.72 -7.54 13.99
CA ALA A 80 -4.09 -8.07 12.69
C ALA A 80 -3.83 -7.05 11.59
N ALA A 81 -3.62 -7.55 10.38
CA ALA A 81 -3.40 -6.69 9.21
C ALA A 81 -4.66 -5.91 8.84
N ILE A 82 -4.44 -4.71 8.35
CA ILE A 82 -5.50 -3.83 7.83
C ILE A 82 -5.09 -3.41 6.43
N ASN A 83 -6.05 -3.42 5.53
CA ASN A 83 -5.88 -2.91 4.18
C ASN A 83 -6.75 -1.66 3.99
N GLU A 84 -6.20 -0.66 3.36
CA GLU A 84 -6.93 0.55 2.99
C GLU A 84 -6.58 0.92 1.56
N TYR A 85 -7.56 1.36 0.80
CA TYR A 85 -7.40 1.62 -0.63
C TYR A 85 -7.53 3.11 -0.93
N LYS A 86 -6.82 3.55 -1.96
CA LYS A 86 -6.91 4.90 -2.51
C LYS A 86 -6.59 5.99 -1.47
N VAL A 87 -5.53 5.78 -0.72
CA VAL A 87 -5.03 6.77 0.23
C VAL A 87 -4.10 7.73 -0.49
N ASP A 88 -4.33 9.02 -0.35
CA ASP A 88 -3.46 10.04 -0.93
C ASP A 88 -2.31 10.34 0.03
N LEU A 89 -1.10 10.09 -0.44
CA LEU A 89 0.13 10.38 0.28
C LEU A 89 0.94 11.51 -0.38
N SER A 90 0.30 12.41 -1.09
CA SER A 90 0.97 13.60 -1.61
C SER A 90 1.51 14.46 -0.46
N THR A 91 2.66 15.07 -0.67
CA THR A 91 3.30 15.93 0.31
C THR A 91 3.72 17.24 -0.37
N PRO A 92 4.00 18.31 0.40
CA PRO A 92 4.55 19.54 -0.18
C PRO A 92 5.87 19.30 -0.94
N ARG A 93 6.67 18.33 -0.50
CA ARG A 93 7.92 17.95 -1.20
C ARG A 93 7.63 17.22 -2.51
N ASN A 94 6.50 16.57 -2.58
CA ASN A 94 6.10 15.75 -3.71
C ASN A 94 4.65 16.07 -4.05
N PRO A 95 4.40 17.25 -4.62
CA PRO A 95 3.05 17.68 -4.95
C PRO A 95 2.48 16.83 -6.07
N GLY A 96 1.17 16.77 -6.12
CA GLY A 96 0.44 15.96 -7.07
C GLY A 96 -0.18 14.75 -6.38
N GLU A 97 -1.19 14.21 -7.02
CA GLU A 97 -1.95 13.09 -6.47
C GLU A 97 -1.09 11.82 -6.44
N ARG A 98 -0.85 11.29 -5.25
CA ARG A 98 -0.13 10.04 -5.05
C ARG A 98 -1.03 9.06 -4.33
N LEU A 99 -1.91 8.42 -5.07
CA LEU A 99 -2.82 7.41 -4.53
C LEU A 99 -2.10 6.09 -4.37
N VAL A 100 -2.22 5.51 -3.19
CA VAL A 100 -1.65 4.22 -2.85
C VAL A 100 -2.69 3.35 -2.19
N ASP A 101 -2.53 2.04 -2.35
CA ASP A 101 -3.21 1.07 -1.51
C ASP A 101 -2.25 0.70 -0.38
N LEU A 102 -2.76 0.64 0.83
CA LEU A 102 -1.98 0.39 2.03
C LEU A 102 -2.25 -1.01 2.56
N HIS A 103 -1.18 -1.70 2.92
CA HIS A 103 -1.24 -2.91 3.73
C HIS A 103 -0.45 -2.64 5.00
N VAL A 104 -1.12 -2.70 6.15
CA VAL A 104 -0.56 -2.36 7.44
C VAL A 104 -0.69 -3.58 8.34
N ALA A 105 0.44 -4.11 8.82
CA ALA A 105 0.44 -5.33 9.60
C ALA A 105 1.43 -5.24 10.77
N PRO A 106 1.05 -5.68 11.97
CA PRO A 106 2.01 -5.77 13.06
C PRO A 106 3.06 -6.86 12.75
N LEU A 107 4.28 -6.63 13.19
CA LEU A 107 5.34 -7.61 13.03
C LEU A 107 5.06 -8.81 13.95
N PRO A 108 5.12 -10.07 13.44
CA PRO A 108 4.64 -11.23 14.21
C PRO A 108 5.24 -11.40 15.59
N GLU A 109 6.54 -11.19 15.76
CA GLU A 109 7.20 -11.38 17.04
C GLU A 109 7.33 -10.10 17.86
N ARG A 110 7.11 -8.95 17.21
CA ARG A 110 7.23 -7.63 17.81
C ARG A 110 6.06 -6.76 17.37
N PRO A 111 4.87 -6.98 17.93
CA PRO A 111 3.64 -6.35 17.41
C PRO A 111 3.59 -4.84 17.61
N ASP A 112 4.44 -4.26 18.44
CA ASP A 112 4.57 -2.81 18.55
C ASP A 112 5.19 -2.20 17.29
N ASN A 113 5.99 -2.98 16.56
CA ASN A 113 6.50 -2.59 15.26
C ASN A 113 5.48 -2.99 14.19
N VAL A 114 5.25 -2.10 13.26
CA VAL A 114 4.26 -2.30 12.22
C VAL A 114 4.92 -2.17 10.86
N VAL A 115 4.64 -3.11 9.98
CA VAL A 115 5.09 -3.07 8.59
C VAL A 115 4.00 -2.41 7.75
N VAL A 116 4.39 -1.44 6.96
CA VAL A 116 3.50 -0.75 6.02
C VAL A 116 4.01 -0.99 4.62
N MET A 117 3.19 -1.59 3.79
CA MET A 117 3.47 -1.75 2.37
C MET A 117 2.56 -0.81 1.57
N LEU A 118 3.16 -0.07 0.68
CA LEU A 118 2.47 0.87 -0.19
C LEU A 118 2.43 0.28 -1.60
N GLN A 119 1.24 0.12 -2.12
CA GLN A 119 1.09 -0.24 -3.52
C GLN A 119 0.74 1.02 -4.30
N GLU A 120 1.74 1.62 -4.91
CA GLU A 120 1.57 2.84 -5.68
C GLU A 120 0.76 2.55 -6.93
N ARG A 121 -0.22 3.39 -7.19
CA ARG A 121 -1.01 3.29 -8.40
C ARG A 121 -0.33 4.06 -9.51
N SER A 122 0.05 3.36 -10.56
CA SER A 122 0.65 3.99 -11.73
C SER A 122 -0.37 4.85 -12.46
N ILE A 123 0.13 5.77 -13.29
CA ILE A 123 -0.74 6.57 -14.16
C ILE A 123 -1.57 5.67 -15.07
N ALA A 124 -0.98 4.58 -15.56
CA ALA A 124 -1.68 3.60 -16.37
C ALA A 124 -2.83 2.94 -15.59
N ASP A 125 -2.58 2.52 -14.35
CA ASP A 125 -3.61 1.95 -13.48
C ASP A 125 -4.72 2.96 -13.19
N LYS A 126 -4.38 4.22 -12.97
CA LYS A 126 -5.35 5.29 -12.78
C LYS A 126 -6.20 5.47 -14.03
N MET A 127 -5.60 5.49 -15.21
CA MET A 127 -6.31 5.59 -16.47
C MET A 127 -7.21 4.40 -16.72
N ASP A 128 -6.70 3.19 -16.53
CA ASP A 128 -7.48 1.97 -16.67
C ASP A 128 -8.68 1.96 -15.73
N ARG A 129 -8.51 2.39 -14.51
CA ARG A 129 -9.62 2.47 -13.55
C ARG A 129 -10.64 3.52 -13.94
N GLN A 130 -10.21 4.68 -14.41
CA GLN A 130 -11.12 5.69 -14.91
C GLN A 130 -11.88 5.19 -16.12
N LEU A 131 -11.19 4.54 -17.04
CA LEU A 131 -11.80 3.93 -18.23
C LEU A 131 -12.73 2.77 -17.84
N THR A 132 -12.30 1.90 -16.93
CA THR A 132 -13.14 0.80 -16.44
C THR A 132 -14.35 1.33 -15.69
N HIS A 133 -14.17 2.34 -14.86
CA HIS A 133 -15.28 2.97 -14.13
C HIS A 133 -16.25 3.64 -15.09
N ARG A 134 -15.76 4.39 -16.07
CA ARG A 134 -16.59 4.97 -17.13
C ARG A 134 -17.20 3.90 -17.98
N GLY A 135 -16.44 2.87 -18.34
CA GLY A 135 -16.92 1.72 -19.08
C GLY A 135 -17.97 0.94 -18.31
N ALA A 136 -17.76 0.72 -17.02
CA ALA A 136 -18.75 0.07 -16.16
C ALA A 136 -20.02 0.90 -16.05
N ALA A 137 -19.91 2.22 -15.87
CA ALA A 137 -21.06 3.10 -15.87
C ALA A 137 -21.81 3.09 -17.21
N ARG A 138 -21.06 3.13 -18.30
CA ARG A 138 -21.66 3.01 -19.64
C ARG A 138 -22.27 1.63 -19.86
N SER A 139 -21.61 0.57 -19.42
CA SER A 139 -22.10 -0.79 -19.54
C SER A 139 -23.37 -1.00 -18.73
N VAL A 140 -23.42 -0.46 -17.51
CA VAL A 140 -24.62 -0.50 -16.68
C VAL A 140 -25.76 0.26 -17.37
N SER A 141 -25.46 1.45 -17.89
CA SER A 141 -26.44 2.24 -18.63
C SER A 141 -26.89 1.54 -19.91
N ALA A 142 -25.96 0.94 -20.65
CA ALA A 142 -26.26 0.16 -21.84
C ALA A 142 -27.08 -1.09 -21.52
N LEU A 143 -26.74 -1.81 -20.46
CA LEU A 143 -27.50 -2.95 -19.99
C LEU A 143 -28.90 -2.57 -19.54
N ALA A 144 -29.03 -1.48 -18.80
CA ALA A 144 -30.33 -0.96 -18.40
C ALA A 144 -31.17 -0.57 -19.63
N ALA A 145 -30.56 0.07 -20.62
CA ALA A 145 -31.22 0.40 -21.86
C ALA A 145 -31.59 -0.85 -22.66
N MET A 146 -30.70 -1.83 -22.73
CA MET A 146 -30.96 -3.10 -23.39
C MET A 146 -32.10 -3.88 -22.72
N LEU A 147 -32.07 -3.95 -21.38
CA LEU A 147 -33.14 -4.62 -20.63
C LEU A 147 -34.47 -3.91 -20.79
N ALA A 148 -34.48 -2.59 -20.76
CA ALA A 148 -35.68 -1.80 -21.02
C ALA A 148 -36.17 -2.05 -22.45
N HIS A 149 -35.26 -2.11 -23.41
CA HIS A 149 -35.59 -2.36 -24.81
C HIS A 149 -36.12 -3.78 -24.99
N GLU A 150 -35.52 -4.78 -24.36
CA GLU A 150 -35.99 -6.17 -24.39
C GLU A 150 -37.38 -6.29 -23.75
N LYS A 151 -37.63 -5.63 -22.62
CA LYS A 151 -38.94 -5.62 -22.01
C LYS A 151 -39.98 -4.99 -22.92
N ILE A 152 -39.65 -3.91 -23.60
CA ILE A 152 -40.53 -3.29 -24.59
C ILE A 152 -40.72 -4.21 -25.77
N GLY A 153 -39.66 -4.84 -26.27
CA GLY A 153 -39.73 -5.81 -27.34
C GLY A 153 -40.62 -7.02 -27.00
N ARG A 154 -40.47 -7.55 -25.79
CA ARG A 154 -41.29 -8.66 -25.29
C ARG A 154 -42.73 -8.23 -25.07
N ALA A 155 -42.95 -7.00 -24.66
CA ALA A 155 -44.31 -6.48 -24.50
C ALA A 155 -45.01 -6.29 -25.84
N HIS A 156 -44.26 -6.12 -26.93
CA HIS A 156 -44.79 -5.96 -28.28
C HIS A 156 -44.95 -7.30 -29.03
N VAL A 157 -44.39 -8.34 -28.49
CA VAL A 157 -44.56 -9.69 -28.96
C VAL A 157 -45.66 -10.43 -28.22
#